data_52f016b414cab439b32b93b867e6f0ab
#
_entry.id   52f016b414cab439b32b93b867e6f0ab
#
_cell.length_a   1.000
_cell.length_b   1.000
_cell.length_c   1.000
_cell.angle_alpha   90.00
_cell.angle_beta   90.00
_cell.angle_gamma   90.00
#
_symmetry.space_group_name_H-M   'P 1'
#
loop_
_entity.id
_entity.type
_entity.pdbx_description
1 polymer ?
#
loop_
_entity_poly.entity_id
_entity_poly.type
_entity_poly.pdbx_seq_one_letter_code
_entity_poly.pdbx_strand_id
1 'polypeptide(L)'
;MSLGKKERIIIIAIGLTIGVTASSMLVRHALDIKKEKTALRPGNYKSLHTAVGNIPFPPLPESVSTAIPSGIVVHYEENRSSLSGSHFNKVNSWVIETTGSFRSERLFILAEQELKSASNIQLFRAAEIYIRLRNDNIMDSFENLLDEDLFHIIGRNHSTDELIVQSRNFSPTDLEKAINFLKATNLITSTRLPPWVSSR
;
A
#
# COMPACT_ATOMS: atom_id res chain seq x y z
N MET A 1 8.34 45.41 39.99
CA MET A 1 7.82 46.24 38.87
C MET A 1 6.46 45.72 38.50
N SER A 2 5.37 46.48 38.67
CA SER A 2 4.04 46.03 38.21
C SER A 2 3.83 46.54 36.80
N LEU A 3 3.59 45.63 35.87
CA LEU A 3 3.26 45.94 34.48
C LEU A 3 2.01 46.82 34.40
N GLY A 4 2.09 47.89 33.63
CA GLY A 4 0.98 48.80 33.39
C GLY A 4 -0.18 48.10 32.66
N LYS A 5 -1.41 48.64 32.83
CA LYS A 5 -2.63 48.03 32.25
C LYS A 5 -2.53 47.82 30.70
N LYS A 6 -1.87 48.76 30.00
CA LYS A 6 -1.63 48.65 28.55
C LYS A 6 -0.64 47.56 28.19
N GLU A 7 0.43 47.37 28.96
CA GLU A 7 1.43 46.34 28.73
C GLU A 7 0.85 44.92 28.91
N ARG A 8 -0.02 44.75 29.90
CA ARG A 8 -0.74 43.46 30.09
C ARG A 8 -1.63 43.13 28.92
N ILE A 9 -2.34 44.09 28.34
CA ILE A 9 -3.20 43.86 27.17
C ILE A 9 -2.35 43.48 25.95
N ILE A 10 -1.21 44.13 25.74
CA ILE A 10 -0.30 43.78 24.62
C ILE A 10 0.25 42.37 24.77
N ILE A 11 0.69 41.97 25.97
CA ILE A 11 1.19 40.63 26.22
C ILE A 11 0.12 39.59 25.99
N ILE A 12 -1.11 39.82 26.42
CA ILE A 12 -2.24 38.91 26.19
C ILE A 12 -2.54 38.81 24.69
N ALA A 13 -2.56 39.92 23.96
CA ALA A 13 -2.81 39.94 22.52
C ALA A 13 -1.73 39.15 21.75
N ILE A 14 -0.45 39.34 22.08
CA ILE A 14 0.66 38.61 21.49
C ILE A 14 0.55 37.12 21.80
N GLY A 15 0.28 36.74 23.05
CA GLY A 15 0.11 35.34 23.44
C GLY A 15 -1.04 34.63 22.71
N LEU A 16 -2.15 35.36 22.53
CA LEU A 16 -3.33 34.85 21.82
C LEU A 16 -3.05 34.69 20.32
N THR A 17 -2.34 35.64 19.71
CA THR A 17 -1.94 35.54 18.29
C THR A 17 -0.99 34.38 18.07
N ILE A 18 0.02 34.20 18.91
CA ILE A 18 0.95 33.04 18.82
C ILE A 18 0.20 31.75 19.04
N GLY A 19 -0.69 31.68 20.02
CA GLY A 19 -1.50 30.47 20.28
C GLY A 19 -2.37 30.08 19.10
N VAL A 20 -3.06 31.05 18.47
CA VAL A 20 -3.92 30.79 17.30
C VAL A 20 -3.09 30.35 16.08
N THR A 21 -1.95 31.01 15.83
CA THR A 21 -1.08 30.64 14.69
C THR A 21 -0.45 29.27 14.90
N ALA A 22 0.05 28.93 16.08
CA ALA A 22 0.60 27.64 16.40
C ALA A 22 -0.47 26.53 16.28
N SER A 23 -1.67 26.76 16.82
CA SER A 23 -2.78 25.81 16.71
C SER A 23 -3.21 25.61 15.26
N SER A 24 -3.27 26.66 14.45
CA SER A 24 -3.64 26.54 13.03
C SER A 24 -2.59 25.77 12.22
N MET A 25 -1.30 25.95 12.52
CA MET A 25 -0.23 25.17 11.92
C MET A 25 -0.31 23.68 12.29
N LEU A 26 -0.55 23.36 13.55
CA LEU A 26 -0.72 21.97 14.00
C LEU A 26 -1.93 21.32 13.34
N VAL A 27 -3.05 22.03 13.23
CA VAL A 27 -4.25 21.51 12.55
C VAL A 27 -3.97 21.29 11.07
N ARG A 28 -3.32 22.23 10.38
CA ARG A 28 -2.93 22.05 8.97
C ARG A 28 -2.01 20.85 8.81
N HIS A 29 -0.97 20.76 9.61
CA HIS A 29 -0.04 19.61 9.57
C HIS A 29 -0.75 18.28 9.83
N ALA A 30 -1.66 18.22 10.81
CA ALA A 30 -2.47 17.03 11.07
C ALA A 30 -3.41 16.69 9.90
N LEU A 31 -3.99 17.71 9.22
CA LEU A 31 -4.82 17.52 8.05
C LEU A 31 -4.01 17.07 6.83
N ASP A 32 -2.79 17.59 6.67
CA ASP A 32 -1.90 17.20 5.58
C ASP A 32 -1.42 15.75 5.77
N ILE A 33 -1.01 15.38 6.99
CA ILE A 33 -0.71 13.98 7.34
C ILE A 33 -1.93 13.08 7.09
N LYS A 34 -3.14 13.56 7.44
CA LYS A 34 -4.37 12.80 7.20
C LYS A 34 -4.68 12.67 5.71
N LYS A 35 -4.48 13.75 4.91
CA LYS A 35 -4.63 13.73 3.45
C LYS A 35 -3.60 12.80 2.81
N GLU A 36 -2.34 12.88 3.23
CA GLU A 36 -1.26 12.03 2.76
C GLU A 36 -1.55 10.56 3.08
N LYS A 37 -1.90 10.23 4.33
CA LYS A 37 -2.34 8.89 4.72
C LYS A 37 -3.60 8.43 3.97
N THR A 38 -4.50 9.34 3.61
CA THR A 38 -5.72 9.01 2.84
C THR A 38 -5.42 8.87 1.36
N ALA A 39 -4.46 9.63 0.82
CA ALA A 39 -3.96 9.46 -0.55
C ALA A 39 -3.16 8.15 -0.69
N LEU A 40 -2.42 7.77 0.34
CA LEU A 40 -1.65 6.52 0.43
C LEU A 40 -2.50 5.28 0.70
N ARG A 41 -3.74 5.48 1.18
CA ARG A 41 -4.66 4.35 1.38
C ARG A 41 -5.14 3.87 0.03
N PRO A 42 -5.08 2.56 -0.24
CA PRO A 42 -5.70 1.97 -1.42
C PRO A 42 -7.24 2.15 -1.44
N GLY A 43 -7.77 3.23 -0.92
CA GLY A 43 -9.18 3.55 -0.80
C GLY A 43 -9.73 4.50 -1.85
N ASN A 44 -8.84 5.21 -2.57
CA ASN A 44 -9.21 6.06 -3.69
C ASN A 44 -9.19 5.34 -5.05
N TYR A 45 -8.99 4.03 -5.03
CA TYR A 45 -9.23 3.24 -6.23
C TYR A 45 -10.74 3.30 -6.51
N LYS A 46 -11.11 3.94 -7.62
CA LYS A 46 -12.43 3.78 -8.20
C LYS A 46 -12.71 2.29 -8.21
N SER A 47 -13.73 1.90 -7.48
CA SER A 47 -14.07 0.51 -7.23
C SER A 47 -13.90 -0.32 -8.49
N LEU A 48 -13.04 -1.32 -8.46
CA LEU A 48 -13.02 -2.40 -9.46
C LEU A 48 -14.39 -3.06 -9.60
N HIS A 49 -15.31 -2.78 -8.71
CA HIS A 49 -16.71 -3.22 -8.73
C HIS A 49 -17.54 -2.74 -9.91
N THR A 50 -17.07 -1.78 -10.72
CA THR A 50 -17.92 -1.16 -11.75
C THR A 50 -17.72 -1.68 -13.18
N ALA A 51 -16.79 -2.58 -13.42
CA ALA A 51 -16.40 -2.85 -14.81
C ALA A 51 -16.78 -4.23 -15.38
N VAL A 52 -17.17 -5.19 -14.57
CA VAL A 52 -17.51 -6.51 -15.12
C VAL A 52 -18.90 -6.89 -14.58
N GLY A 53 -19.84 -6.95 -15.52
CA GLY A 53 -21.21 -7.32 -15.21
C GLY A 53 -21.27 -8.60 -14.37
N ASN A 54 -22.31 -8.73 -13.59
CA ASN A 54 -22.79 -9.75 -12.65
C ASN A 54 -22.29 -11.22 -12.76
N ILE A 55 -21.04 -11.45 -13.14
CA ILE A 55 -20.44 -12.79 -13.06
C ILE A 55 -19.84 -12.90 -11.66
N PRO A 56 -20.41 -13.75 -10.80
CA PRO A 56 -19.84 -13.97 -9.47
C PRO A 56 -18.43 -14.54 -9.64
N PHE A 57 -17.46 -13.96 -8.94
CA PHE A 57 -16.12 -14.51 -8.88
C PHE A 57 -16.15 -15.94 -8.34
N PRO A 58 -15.23 -16.81 -8.78
CA PRO A 58 -15.09 -18.13 -8.19
C PRO A 58 -14.92 -18.04 -6.67
N PRO A 59 -15.50 -18.98 -5.90
CA PRO A 59 -15.38 -18.98 -4.46
C PRO A 59 -13.90 -19.07 -4.04
N LEU A 60 -13.57 -18.41 -2.93
CA LEU A 60 -12.25 -18.52 -2.33
C LEU A 60 -12.00 -19.96 -1.87
N PRO A 61 -10.77 -20.48 -2.02
CA PRO A 61 -10.36 -21.70 -1.37
C PRO A 61 -10.63 -21.67 0.15
N GLU A 62 -11.03 -22.78 0.74
CA GLU A 62 -11.40 -22.86 2.16
C GLU A 62 -10.29 -22.36 3.10
N SER A 63 -9.04 -22.68 2.79
CA SER A 63 -7.89 -22.20 3.56
C SER A 63 -7.72 -20.69 3.51
N VAL A 64 -8.05 -20.05 2.39
CA VAL A 64 -8.02 -18.59 2.25
C VAL A 64 -9.17 -17.94 2.99
N SER A 65 -10.38 -18.47 2.85
CA SER A 65 -11.56 -17.95 3.55
C SER A 65 -11.44 -18.11 5.08
N THR A 66 -10.78 -19.16 5.54
CA THR A 66 -10.46 -19.35 6.97
C THR A 66 -9.40 -18.36 7.46
N ALA A 67 -8.38 -18.07 6.63
CA ALA A 67 -7.33 -17.11 6.98
C ALA A 67 -7.83 -15.65 6.94
N ILE A 68 -8.80 -15.35 6.07
CA ILE A 68 -9.34 -14.00 5.83
C ILE A 68 -10.89 -14.05 5.88
N PRO A 69 -11.50 -14.28 7.06
CA PRO A 69 -12.94 -14.55 7.16
C PRO A 69 -13.83 -13.37 6.74
N SER A 70 -13.32 -12.13 6.78
CA SER A 70 -14.03 -10.91 6.34
C SER A 70 -13.62 -10.44 4.96
N GLY A 71 -12.87 -11.24 4.22
CA GLY A 71 -12.34 -10.87 2.92
C GLY A 71 -13.42 -10.89 1.83
N ILE A 72 -13.40 -9.87 0.97
CA ILE A 72 -14.27 -9.76 -0.20
C ILE A 72 -13.41 -9.87 -1.45
N VAL A 73 -13.74 -10.80 -2.35
CA VAL A 73 -13.04 -10.90 -3.64
C VAL A 73 -13.40 -9.69 -4.50
N VAL A 74 -12.39 -8.95 -4.91
CA VAL A 74 -12.54 -7.74 -5.74
C VAL A 74 -12.00 -7.95 -7.16
N HIS A 75 -11.16 -8.95 -7.37
CA HIS A 75 -10.64 -9.30 -8.69
C HIS A 75 -10.24 -10.78 -8.72
N TYR A 76 -10.30 -11.39 -9.92
CA TYR A 76 -9.89 -12.78 -10.15
C TYR A 76 -9.26 -12.93 -11.52
N GLU A 77 -8.16 -13.67 -11.59
CA GLU A 77 -7.52 -14.08 -12.84
C GLU A 77 -7.16 -15.58 -12.75
N GLU A 78 -7.48 -16.30 -13.82
CA GLU A 78 -7.18 -17.74 -13.89
C GLU A 78 -5.97 -18.04 -14.78
N ASN A 79 -5.35 -19.17 -14.52
CA ASN A 79 -4.33 -19.79 -15.39
C ASN A 79 -3.19 -18.83 -15.78
N ARG A 80 -2.76 -17.97 -14.88
CA ARG A 80 -1.65 -17.04 -15.09
C ARG A 80 -0.32 -17.58 -14.57
N SER A 81 0.78 -16.93 -14.92
CA SER A 81 2.07 -17.18 -14.29
C SER A 81 2.11 -16.61 -12.88
N SER A 82 2.71 -17.32 -11.93
CA SER A 82 2.87 -16.83 -10.56
C SER A 82 3.77 -15.60 -10.50
N LEU A 83 3.38 -14.60 -9.68
CA LEU A 83 4.16 -13.40 -9.43
C LEU A 83 5.26 -13.60 -8.38
N SER A 84 5.10 -14.63 -7.55
CA SER A 84 5.99 -14.84 -6.40
C SER A 84 7.39 -15.33 -6.78
N GLY A 85 7.59 -15.71 -8.06
CA GLY A 85 8.82 -16.42 -8.46
C GLY A 85 8.94 -17.79 -7.80
N SER A 86 7.84 -18.29 -7.20
CA SER A 86 7.75 -19.64 -6.63
C SER A 86 7.79 -20.70 -7.73
N HIS A 87 7.93 -21.95 -7.32
CA HIS A 87 7.90 -23.09 -8.23
C HIS A 87 6.56 -23.30 -8.95
N PHE A 88 5.56 -22.47 -8.66
CA PHE A 88 4.25 -22.51 -9.30
C PHE A 88 4.33 -21.97 -10.71
N ASN A 89 4.17 -22.83 -11.69
CA ASN A 89 4.20 -22.44 -13.11
C ASN A 89 2.91 -21.71 -13.52
N LYS A 90 1.77 -22.19 -13.03
CA LYS A 90 0.45 -21.65 -13.32
C LYS A 90 -0.42 -21.62 -12.07
N VAL A 91 -1.10 -20.50 -11.87
CA VAL A 91 -1.91 -20.23 -10.68
C VAL A 91 -3.26 -19.62 -11.05
N ASN A 92 -4.23 -19.82 -10.17
CA ASN A 92 -5.39 -18.96 -10.06
C ASN A 92 -5.10 -17.90 -9.01
N SER A 93 -5.51 -16.67 -9.27
CA SER A 93 -5.20 -15.51 -8.45
C SER A 93 -6.46 -14.76 -8.07
N TRP A 94 -6.65 -14.53 -6.77
CA TRP A 94 -7.72 -13.70 -6.22
C TRP A 94 -7.11 -12.48 -5.56
N VAL A 95 -7.66 -11.31 -5.83
CA VAL A 95 -7.41 -10.12 -5.02
C VAL A 95 -8.56 -9.97 -4.04
N ILE A 96 -8.22 -9.94 -2.77
CA ILE A 96 -9.16 -9.94 -1.65
C ILE A 96 -9.00 -8.63 -0.92
N GLU A 97 -10.09 -7.86 -0.83
CA GLU A 97 -10.15 -6.70 0.04
C GLU A 97 -10.53 -7.14 1.45
N THR A 98 -9.80 -6.67 2.44
CA THR A 98 -10.09 -6.88 3.86
C THR A 98 -9.75 -5.62 4.67
N THR A 99 -10.08 -5.65 5.94
CA THR A 99 -9.70 -4.58 6.88
C THR A 99 -8.35 -4.87 7.50
N GLY A 100 -7.48 -3.84 7.59
CA GLY A 100 -6.23 -3.93 8.34
C GLY A 100 -6.42 -3.84 9.86
N SER A 101 -5.32 -3.59 10.56
CA SER A 101 -5.30 -3.45 12.01
C SER A 101 -6.21 -2.33 12.53
N PHE A 102 -6.47 -1.34 11.71
CA PHE A 102 -7.40 -0.25 11.99
C PHE A 102 -8.66 -0.41 11.13
N ARG A 103 -9.86 -0.21 11.70
CA ARG A 103 -11.14 -0.35 10.98
C ARG A 103 -11.26 0.49 9.71
N SER A 104 -10.50 1.56 9.60
CA SER A 104 -10.49 2.44 8.41
C SER A 104 -9.42 2.06 7.38
N GLU A 105 -8.60 1.05 7.65
CA GLU A 105 -7.55 0.61 6.77
C GLU A 105 -8.08 -0.47 5.85
N ARG A 106 -7.97 -0.23 4.53
CA ARG A 106 -8.26 -1.24 3.51
C ARG A 106 -6.97 -1.94 3.14
N LEU A 107 -6.96 -3.25 3.23
CA LEU A 107 -5.87 -4.08 2.76
C LEU A 107 -6.32 -4.88 1.55
N PHE A 108 -5.40 -5.03 0.61
CA PHE A 108 -5.57 -5.90 -0.54
C PHE A 108 -4.56 -7.04 -0.44
N ILE A 109 -5.09 -8.25 -0.49
CA ILE A 109 -4.31 -9.48 -0.38
C ILE A 109 -4.45 -10.22 -1.69
N LEU A 110 -3.31 -10.58 -2.29
CA LEU A 110 -3.23 -11.47 -3.43
C LEU A 110 -3.09 -12.90 -2.93
N ALA A 111 -4.05 -13.75 -3.24
CA ALA A 111 -3.97 -15.19 -3.03
C ALA A 111 -3.64 -15.87 -4.35
N GLU A 112 -2.55 -16.60 -4.42
CA GLU A 112 -2.18 -17.44 -5.56
C GLU A 112 -2.31 -18.91 -5.17
N GLN A 113 -3.11 -19.66 -5.93
CA GLN A 113 -3.29 -21.10 -5.77
C GLN A 113 -2.70 -21.82 -6.97
N GLU A 114 -1.84 -22.80 -6.73
CA GLU A 114 -1.29 -23.63 -7.78
C GLU A 114 -2.37 -24.46 -8.49
N LEU A 115 -2.41 -24.44 -9.82
CA LEU A 115 -3.41 -25.22 -10.59
C LEU A 115 -3.27 -26.73 -10.41
N LYS A 116 -2.05 -27.22 -10.19
CA LYS A 116 -1.77 -28.65 -10.03
C LYS A 116 -2.04 -29.14 -8.61
N SER A 117 -2.10 -28.25 -7.64
CA SER A 117 -2.29 -28.60 -6.22
C SER A 117 -3.14 -27.57 -5.51
N ALA A 118 -4.38 -27.92 -5.25
CA ALA A 118 -5.33 -27.05 -4.56
C ALA A 118 -4.89 -26.66 -3.13
N SER A 119 -3.99 -27.43 -2.53
CA SER A 119 -3.47 -27.15 -1.19
C SER A 119 -2.32 -26.13 -1.17
N ASN A 120 -1.67 -25.92 -2.31
CA ASN A 120 -0.55 -24.99 -2.42
C ASN A 120 -1.07 -23.56 -2.68
N ILE A 121 -1.16 -22.79 -1.61
CA ILE A 121 -1.64 -21.41 -1.65
C ILE A 121 -0.59 -20.50 -1.02
N GLN A 122 -0.36 -19.37 -1.67
CA GLN A 122 0.49 -18.29 -1.16
C GLN A 122 -0.29 -17.00 -1.07
N LEU A 123 -0.04 -16.24 -0.02
CA LEU A 123 -0.72 -14.98 0.27
C LEU A 123 0.31 -13.85 0.30
N PHE A 124 0.02 -12.76 -0.41
CA PHE A 124 0.88 -11.59 -0.52
C PHE A 124 0.07 -10.31 -0.30
N ARG A 125 0.76 -9.22 0.05
CA ARG A 125 0.16 -7.88 0.00
C ARG A 125 0.10 -7.42 -1.45
N ALA A 126 -1.10 -7.27 -2.00
CA ALA A 126 -1.30 -6.97 -3.42
C ALA A 126 -0.87 -5.55 -3.82
N ALA A 127 -0.85 -4.60 -2.89
CA ALA A 127 -0.53 -3.21 -3.21
C ALA A 127 0.93 -2.85 -2.90
N GLU A 128 1.75 -3.76 -2.41
CA GLU A 128 3.10 -3.48 -1.96
C GLU A 128 4.13 -4.30 -2.73
N ILE A 129 5.22 -3.65 -3.13
CA ILE A 129 6.38 -4.29 -3.78
C ILE A 129 7.62 -3.94 -2.97
N TYR A 130 8.37 -4.94 -2.53
CA TYR A 130 9.65 -4.74 -1.87
C TYR A 130 10.75 -4.70 -2.91
N ILE A 131 11.58 -3.66 -2.83
CA ILE A 131 12.61 -3.35 -3.81
C ILE A 131 13.93 -3.15 -3.08
N ARG A 132 14.98 -3.80 -3.57
CA ARG A 132 16.34 -3.50 -3.14
C ARG A 132 17.05 -2.70 -4.21
N LEU A 133 17.53 -1.51 -3.86
CA LEU A 133 18.35 -0.69 -4.73
C LEU A 133 19.77 -1.29 -4.84
N ARG A 134 20.46 -0.94 -5.91
CA ARG A 134 21.86 -1.37 -6.13
C ARG A 134 22.81 -0.69 -5.16
N ASN A 135 22.56 0.57 -4.81
CA ASN A 135 23.23 1.33 -3.75
C ASN A 135 22.31 2.47 -3.29
N ASP A 136 22.60 3.05 -2.13
CA ASP A 136 21.78 4.11 -1.55
C ASP A 136 21.89 5.46 -2.28
N ASN A 137 23.00 5.71 -2.97
CA ASN A 137 23.25 7.00 -3.64
C ASN A 137 22.34 7.22 -4.87
N ILE A 138 21.58 6.21 -5.29
CA ILE A 138 20.65 6.30 -6.43
C ILE A 138 19.20 6.54 -6.03
N MET A 139 18.93 6.83 -4.76
CA MET A 139 17.57 7.03 -4.24
C MET A 139 16.84 8.13 -5.01
N ASP A 140 17.45 9.32 -5.14
CA ASP A 140 16.86 10.45 -5.86
C ASP A 140 16.58 10.10 -7.33
N SER A 141 17.49 9.35 -7.97
CA SER A 141 17.32 8.91 -9.35
C SER A 141 16.19 7.90 -9.48
N PHE A 142 16.01 7.07 -8.47
CA PHE A 142 14.92 6.10 -8.42
C PHE A 142 13.58 6.79 -8.18
N GLU A 143 13.49 7.73 -7.26
CA GLU A 143 12.29 8.54 -7.01
C GLU A 143 11.85 9.29 -8.26
N ASN A 144 12.79 9.94 -8.96
CA ASN A 144 12.50 10.65 -10.21
C ASN A 144 12.06 9.74 -11.37
N LEU A 145 12.37 8.46 -11.32
CA LEU A 145 11.96 7.48 -12.33
C LEU A 145 10.53 6.98 -12.11
N LEU A 146 10.06 7.00 -10.86
CA LEU A 146 8.74 6.51 -10.52
C LEU A 146 7.67 7.50 -10.99
N ASP A 147 6.68 6.98 -11.69
CA ASP A 147 5.46 7.72 -11.97
C ASP A 147 4.66 7.83 -10.66
N GLU A 148 4.57 9.04 -10.10
CA GLU A 148 3.87 9.33 -8.86
C GLU A 148 2.37 8.99 -8.90
N ASP A 149 1.80 8.95 -10.11
CA ASP A 149 0.41 8.52 -10.29
C ASP A 149 0.23 7.01 -10.18
N LEU A 150 1.27 6.24 -10.40
CA LEU A 150 1.24 4.77 -10.34
C LEU A 150 1.92 4.19 -9.10
N PHE A 151 2.95 4.85 -8.59
CA PHE A 151 3.77 4.33 -7.51
C PHE A 151 3.99 5.36 -6.41
N HIS A 152 4.13 4.87 -5.18
CA HIS A 152 4.49 5.71 -4.04
C HIS A 152 5.40 4.95 -3.09
N ILE A 153 6.49 5.58 -2.66
CA ILE A 153 7.39 5.00 -1.66
C ILE A 153 6.79 5.26 -0.28
N ILE A 154 6.38 4.19 0.41
CA ILE A 154 5.71 4.28 1.73
C ILE A 154 6.64 4.02 2.90
N GLY A 155 7.84 3.53 2.64
CA GLY A 155 8.83 3.30 3.69
C GLY A 155 10.02 2.45 3.28
N ARG A 156 10.84 2.13 4.28
CA ARG A 156 12.01 1.25 4.12
C ARG A 156 11.99 0.19 5.22
N ASN A 157 12.19 -1.05 4.85
CA ASN A 157 12.43 -2.14 5.79
C ASN A 157 13.92 -2.18 6.13
N HIS A 158 14.28 -1.62 7.28
CA HIS A 158 15.68 -1.52 7.70
C HIS A 158 16.33 -2.88 7.98
N SER A 159 15.58 -3.92 8.28
CA SER A 159 16.14 -5.25 8.56
C SER A 159 16.59 -5.98 7.29
N THR A 160 15.92 -5.73 6.17
CA THR A 160 16.22 -6.35 4.88
C THR A 160 16.81 -5.37 3.88
N ASP A 161 16.90 -4.09 4.26
CA ASP A 161 17.37 -3.00 3.40
C ASP A 161 16.57 -2.88 2.09
N GLU A 162 15.26 -3.00 2.21
CA GLU A 162 14.34 -2.93 1.08
C GLU A 162 13.43 -1.71 1.20
N LEU A 163 13.24 -1.00 0.11
CA LEU A 163 12.19 0.00 -0.02
C LEU A 163 10.84 -0.69 -0.16
N ILE A 164 9.82 -0.07 0.41
CA ILE A 164 8.43 -0.50 0.25
C ILE A 164 7.76 0.47 -0.69
N VAL A 165 7.48 0.01 -1.89
CA VAL A 165 6.79 0.79 -2.92
C VAL A 165 5.36 0.30 -3.02
N GLN A 166 4.43 1.22 -2.88
CA GLN A 166 3.02 0.96 -3.08
C GLN A 166 2.67 1.15 -4.55
N SER A 167 1.99 0.17 -5.14
CA SER A 167 1.36 0.30 -6.46
C SER A 167 -0.10 0.72 -6.30
N ARG A 168 -0.56 1.66 -7.10
CA ARG A 168 -1.97 2.05 -7.14
C ARG A 168 -2.82 1.05 -7.92
N ASN A 169 -2.20 0.31 -8.82
CA ASN A 169 -2.82 -0.78 -9.55
C ASN A 169 -2.35 -2.11 -8.96
N PHE A 170 -3.27 -2.89 -8.46
CA PHE A 170 -2.98 -4.12 -7.72
C PHE A 170 -3.66 -5.38 -8.29
N SER A 171 -4.24 -5.29 -9.50
CA SER A 171 -4.60 -6.51 -10.22
C SER A 171 -3.35 -7.34 -10.50
N PRO A 172 -3.42 -8.66 -10.52
CA PRO A 172 -2.25 -9.51 -10.76
C PRO A 172 -1.52 -9.15 -12.05
N THR A 173 -2.25 -8.87 -13.13
CA THR A 173 -1.67 -8.43 -14.41
C THR A 173 -0.96 -7.07 -14.30
N ASP A 174 -1.51 -6.12 -13.56
CA ASP A 174 -0.88 -4.81 -13.39
C ASP A 174 0.33 -4.88 -12.47
N LEU A 175 0.28 -5.71 -11.43
CA LEU A 175 1.44 -5.99 -10.57
C LEU A 175 2.58 -6.64 -11.37
N GLU A 176 2.26 -7.54 -12.29
CA GLU A 176 3.26 -8.15 -13.17
C GLU A 176 3.94 -7.08 -14.04
N LYS A 177 3.16 -6.19 -14.64
CA LYS A 177 3.69 -5.05 -15.42
C LYS A 177 4.57 -4.14 -14.54
N ALA A 178 4.11 -3.81 -13.33
CA ALA A 178 4.84 -3.00 -12.37
C ALA A 178 6.18 -3.65 -11.99
N ILE A 179 6.18 -4.93 -11.62
CA ILE A 179 7.39 -5.68 -11.29
C ILE A 179 8.36 -5.73 -12.48
N ASN A 180 7.85 -5.98 -13.69
CA ASN A 180 8.67 -6.03 -14.90
C ASN A 180 9.26 -4.66 -15.24
N PHE A 181 8.48 -3.59 -15.11
CA PHE A 181 8.97 -2.23 -15.27
C PHE A 181 10.11 -1.94 -14.28
N LEU A 182 9.91 -2.23 -13.00
CA LEU A 182 10.91 -2.01 -11.96
C LEU A 182 12.18 -2.84 -12.22
N LYS A 183 12.04 -4.12 -12.60
CA LYS A 183 13.19 -4.99 -12.94
C LYS A 183 13.97 -4.52 -14.16
N ALA A 184 13.31 -3.88 -15.12
CA ALA A 184 13.97 -3.35 -16.32
C ALA A 184 14.87 -2.16 -16.01
N THR A 185 14.73 -1.54 -14.83
CA THR A 185 15.61 -0.45 -14.41
C THR A 185 16.95 -0.99 -13.94
N ASN A 186 18.04 -0.37 -14.36
CA ASN A 186 19.39 -0.75 -13.89
C ASN A 186 19.66 -0.33 -12.42
N LEU A 187 18.69 0.29 -11.77
CA LEU A 187 18.82 0.82 -10.41
C LEU A 187 18.49 -0.23 -9.34
N ILE A 188 17.84 -1.33 -9.72
CA ILE A 188 17.30 -2.32 -8.80
C ILE A 188 18.08 -3.63 -8.90
N THR A 189 18.36 -4.26 -7.75
CA THR A 189 18.95 -5.60 -7.68
C THR A 189 17.92 -6.70 -7.50
N SER A 190 16.84 -6.41 -6.79
CA SER A 190 15.76 -7.39 -6.58
C SER A 190 14.41 -6.72 -6.34
N THR A 191 13.35 -7.42 -6.73
CA THR A 191 11.96 -7.08 -6.42
C THR A 191 11.24 -8.32 -5.93
N ARG A 192 10.35 -8.17 -4.96
CA ARG A 192 9.49 -9.26 -4.50
C ARG A 192 8.18 -8.73 -3.94
N LEU A 193 7.15 -9.56 -3.95
CA LEU A 193 5.93 -9.29 -3.20
C LEU A 193 6.12 -9.68 -1.74
N PRO A 194 5.73 -8.82 -0.79
CA PRO A 194 5.79 -9.16 0.63
C PRO A 194 4.74 -10.23 0.97
N PRO A 195 5.13 -11.31 1.66
CA PRO A 195 4.18 -12.30 2.12
C PRO A 195 3.19 -11.65 3.11
N TRP A 196 1.93 -12.05 3.00
CA TRP A 196 0.95 -11.69 4.01
C TRP A 196 0.84 -12.80 5.05
N VAL A 197 0.89 -12.42 6.30
CA VAL A 197 0.73 -13.34 7.44
C VAL A 197 -0.44 -12.81 8.27
N SER A 198 -1.39 -13.69 8.59
CA SER A 198 -2.48 -13.35 9.49
C SER A 198 -1.91 -12.98 10.87
N SER A 199 -2.16 -11.75 11.30
CA SER A 199 -1.96 -11.41 12.72
C SER A 199 -3.10 -12.06 13.50
N ARG A 200 -2.82 -13.17 14.16
CA ARG A 200 -3.72 -13.77 15.15
C ARG A 200 -3.72 -12.93 16.41
#